data_c64d74b948e1e1fde079ac3adb2d0e89
#
_entry.id   c64d74b948e1e1fde079ac3adb2d0e89
#
_cell.length_a   1.000
_cell.length_b   1.000
_cell.length_c   1.000
_cell.angle_alpha   90.00
_cell.angle_beta   90.00
_cell.angle_gamma   90.00
#
_symmetry.space_group_name_H-M   'P 1'
#
loop_
_entity.id
_entity.type
_entity.pdbx_description
1 polymer ?
#
loop_
_entity_poly.entity_id
_entity_poly.type
_entity_poly.pdbx_seq_one_letter_code
_entity_poly.pdbx_strand_id
1 'polypeptide(L)'
;MPRESGVPAFRRGRPAFPGPAVEDHGRALTANIQSAAFYRQAQRAADTLDAVTALRRAVRADPAFELAVTDLGALTDSPSNAISRRQMNWERHHIEVVRTAVAGNLGRAADLLREHLASVGCDPLALRIVAELRQRAGMQDGLDELTGHLPACHPVR
;
A
#
# COMPACT_ATOMS: atom_id res chain seq x y z
N MET A 1 43.15 -46.24 -21.60
CA MET A 1 43.03 -44.94 -20.99
C MET A 1 41.60 -44.46 -21.05
N PRO A 2 40.84 -44.54 -19.99
CA PRO A 2 39.51 -44.01 -20.01
C PRO A 2 39.57 -42.47 -19.91
N ARG A 3 38.89 -41.78 -20.82
CA ARG A 3 38.71 -40.31 -20.76
C ARG A 3 37.64 -40.01 -19.70
N GLU A 4 38.06 -39.36 -18.66
CA GLU A 4 37.13 -38.79 -17.69
C GLU A 4 36.39 -37.62 -18.36
N SER A 5 35.11 -37.84 -18.65
CA SER A 5 34.18 -36.80 -19.05
C SER A 5 33.86 -35.96 -17.83
N GLY A 6 34.55 -34.84 -17.69
CA GLY A 6 34.25 -33.82 -16.69
C GLY A 6 32.89 -33.22 -17.00
N VAL A 7 31.87 -33.63 -16.24
CA VAL A 7 30.56 -32.96 -16.22
C VAL A 7 30.76 -31.60 -15.56
N PRO A 8 30.47 -30.48 -16.24
CA PRO A 8 30.57 -29.20 -15.62
C PRO A 8 29.60 -29.15 -14.43
N ALA A 9 30.15 -28.93 -13.24
CA ALA A 9 29.36 -28.69 -12.05
C ALA A 9 28.49 -27.45 -12.30
N PHE A 10 27.20 -27.64 -12.52
CA PHE A 10 26.23 -26.56 -12.51
C PHE A 10 26.32 -25.91 -11.12
N ARG A 11 26.99 -24.78 -11.04
CA ARG A 11 26.84 -23.88 -9.90
C ARG A 11 25.38 -23.45 -9.89
N ARG A 12 24.57 -24.15 -9.11
CA ARG A 12 23.27 -23.62 -8.70
C ARG A 12 23.58 -22.29 -8.03
N GLY A 13 23.37 -21.20 -8.76
CA GLY A 13 23.40 -19.88 -8.17
C GLY A 13 22.49 -19.95 -6.93
N ARG A 14 23.01 -19.54 -5.77
CA ARG A 14 22.15 -19.32 -4.59
C ARG A 14 20.99 -18.46 -5.08
N PRO A 15 19.73 -18.88 -4.84
CA PRO A 15 18.61 -17.98 -5.11
C PRO A 15 18.94 -16.67 -4.42
N ALA A 16 19.02 -15.58 -5.20
CA ALA A 16 19.15 -14.27 -4.62
C ALA A 16 18.03 -14.15 -3.60
N PHE A 17 18.37 -13.96 -2.32
CA PHE A 17 17.34 -13.69 -1.31
C PHE A 17 16.58 -12.49 -1.82
N PRO A 18 15.26 -12.62 -2.04
CA PRO A 18 14.49 -11.47 -2.43
C PRO A 18 14.67 -10.42 -1.34
N GLY A 19 15.06 -9.21 -1.74
CA GLY A 19 15.20 -8.09 -0.83
C GLY A 19 13.90 -7.86 -0.04
N PRO A 20 13.93 -7.09 1.05
CA PRO A 20 12.74 -6.82 1.84
C PRO A 20 11.64 -6.23 0.95
N ALA A 21 10.39 -6.68 1.17
CA ALA A 21 9.25 -6.04 0.54
C ALA A 21 9.18 -4.58 0.97
N VAL A 22 9.17 -3.66 0.01
CA VAL A 22 9.11 -2.22 0.27
C VAL A 22 8.02 -1.57 -0.57
N GLU A 23 7.44 -0.50 -0.04
CA GLU A 23 6.52 0.35 -0.78
C GLU A 23 7.28 1.40 -1.63
N ASP A 24 6.55 2.27 -2.34
CA ASP A 24 7.12 3.19 -3.34
C ASP A 24 8.12 4.21 -2.78
N HIS A 25 8.07 4.51 -1.49
CA HIS A 25 8.98 5.42 -0.78
C HIS A 25 10.08 4.68 0.00
N GLY A 26 10.26 3.38 -0.23
CA GLY A 26 11.30 2.56 0.40
C GLY A 26 10.98 2.10 1.82
N ARG A 27 9.77 2.34 2.35
CA ARG A 27 9.37 1.85 3.66
C ARG A 27 9.09 0.35 3.63
N ALA A 28 9.50 -0.37 4.66
CA ALA A 28 9.26 -1.80 4.76
C ALA A 28 7.77 -2.13 4.85
N LEU A 29 7.35 -3.18 4.15
CA LEU A 29 6.00 -3.72 4.13
C LEU A 29 5.95 -5.09 4.77
N THR A 30 4.87 -5.36 5.51
CA THR A 30 4.56 -6.70 6.02
C THR A 30 3.82 -7.50 4.93
N ALA A 31 4.49 -7.79 3.83
CA ALA A 31 3.95 -8.46 2.66
C ALA A 31 5.02 -9.30 1.96
N ASN A 32 4.61 -10.23 1.10
CA ASN A 32 5.54 -10.85 0.18
C ASN A 32 5.93 -9.86 -0.94
N ILE A 33 7.03 -10.14 -1.64
CA ILE A 33 7.60 -9.25 -2.65
C ILE A 33 6.64 -8.98 -3.80
N GLN A 34 5.91 -9.98 -4.25
CA GLN A 34 4.97 -9.85 -5.36
C GLN A 34 3.80 -8.94 -4.95
N SER A 35 3.26 -9.13 -3.77
CA SER A 35 2.21 -8.27 -3.22
C SER A 35 2.69 -6.83 -3.05
N ALA A 36 3.91 -6.65 -2.53
CA ALA A 36 4.52 -5.32 -2.41
C ALA A 36 4.69 -4.62 -3.78
N ALA A 37 5.05 -5.36 -4.82
CA ALA A 37 5.15 -4.81 -6.18
C ALA A 37 3.79 -4.30 -6.70
N PHE A 38 2.72 -5.05 -6.48
CA PHE A 38 1.36 -4.62 -6.83
C PHE A 38 0.88 -3.44 -5.97
N TYR A 39 1.26 -3.41 -4.69
CA TYR A 39 0.94 -2.28 -3.82
C TYR A 39 1.60 -0.99 -4.32
N ARG A 40 2.87 -1.04 -4.74
CA ARG A 40 3.54 0.10 -5.39
C ARG A 40 2.83 0.56 -6.66
N GLN A 41 2.30 -0.36 -7.46
CA GLN A 41 1.49 0.00 -8.62
C GLN A 41 0.21 0.75 -8.20
N ALA A 42 -0.44 0.32 -7.13
CA ALA A 42 -1.60 1.02 -6.59
C ALA A 42 -1.26 2.45 -6.12
N GLN A 43 -0.13 2.62 -5.46
CA GLN A 43 0.35 3.94 -5.02
C GLN A 43 0.60 4.90 -6.20
N ARG A 44 1.06 4.38 -7.34
CA ARG A 44 1.34 5.14 -8.57
C ARG A 44 0.14 5.29 -9.50
N ALA A 45 -0.98 4.67 -9.18
CA ALA A 45 -2.14 4.64 -10.04
C ALA A 45 -2.66 6.08 -10.32
N ALA A 46 -2.97 6.35 -11.58
CA ALA A 46 -3.50 7.64 -12.01
C ALA A 46 -4.91 7.88 -11.48
N ASP A 47 -5.71 6.83 -11.39
CA ASP A 47 -7.10 6.88 -10.94
C ASP A 47 -7.45 5.76 -9.95
N THR A 48 -8.65 5.84 -9.39
CA THR A 48 -9.13 4.89 -8.38
C THR A 48 -9.34 3.50 -8.96
N LEU A 49 -9.75 3.36 -10.22
CA LEU A 49 -9.97 2.06 -10.85
C LEU A 49 -8.65 1.28 -11.03
N ASP A 50 -7.62 1.97 -11.46
CA ASP A 50 -6.27 1.40 -11.57
C ASP A 50 -5.72 1.01 -10.19
N ALA A 51 -5.92 1.84 -9.17
CA ALA A 51 -5.55 1.53 -7.80
C ALA A 51 -6.26 0.26 -7.29
N VAL A 52 -7.57 0.15 -7.49
CA VAL A 52 -8.36 -1.04 -7.11
C VAL A 52 -7.87 -2.29 -7.84
N THR A 53 -7.56 -2.18 -9.13
CA THR A 53 -7.04 -3.29 -9.93
C THR A 53 -5.70 -3.80 -9.38
N ALA A 54 -4.80 -2.89 -9.07
CA ALA A 54 -3.50 -3.23 -8.48
C ALA A 54 -3.64 -3.81 -7.06
N LEU A 55 -4.51 -3.25 -6.21
CA LEU A 55 -4.79 -3.77 -4.87
C LEU A 55 -5.40 -5.17 -4.90
N ARG A 56 -6.29 -5.48 -5.83
CA ARG A 56 -6.81 -6.84 -6.02
C ARG A 56 -5.71 -7.83 -6.33
N ARG A 57 -4.73 -7.45 -7.13
CA ARG A 57 -3.55 -8.29 -7.41
C ARG A 57 -2.67 -8.47 -6.18
N ALA A 58 -2.46 -7.39 -5.41
CA ALA A 58 -1.72 -7.45 -4.15
C ALA A 58 -2.36 -8.42 -3.15
N VAL A 59 -3.68 -8.34 -2.95
CA VAL A 59 -4.43 -9.23 -2.05
C VAL A 59 -4.42 -10.68 -2.54
N ARG A 60 -4.49 -10.92 -3.85
CA ARG A 60 -4.36 -12.28 -4.40
C ARG A 60 -2.97 -12.87 -4.17
N ALA A 61 -1.94 -12.06 -4.27
CA ALA A 61 -0.56 -12.48 -4.04
C ALA A 61 -0.26 -12.73 -2.56
N ASP A 62 -0.87 -11.96 -1.66
CA ASP A 62 -0.76 -12.13 -0.20
C ASP A 62 -2.06 -11.75 0.49
N PRO A 63 -2.99 -12.69 0.72
CA PRO A 63 -4.27 -12.43 1.38
C PRO A 63 -4.15 -11.94 2.82
N ALA A 64 -3.01 -12.13 3.47
CA ALA A 64 -2.74 -11.67 4.83
C ALA A 64 -2.07 -10.27 4.87
N PHE A 65 -1.87 -9.64 3.72
CA PHE A 65 -1.36 -8.27 3.65
C PHE A 65 -2.47 -7.27 4.02
N GLU A 66 -2.61 -7.01 5.31
CA GLU A 66 -3.73 -6.25 5.88
C GLU A 66 -3.86 -4.84 5.30
N LEU A 67 -2.74 -4.18 5.01
CA LEU A 67 -2.72 -2.85 4.39
C LEU A 67 -3.47 -2.84 3.04
N ALA A 68 -3.14 -3.77 2.15
CA ALA A 68 -3.79 -3.88 0.85
C ALA A 68 -5.26 -4.31 0.97
N VAL A 69 -5.57 -5.22 1.88
CA VAL A 69 -6.96 -5.67 2.15
C VAL A 69 -7.80 -4.50 2.68
N THR A 70 -7.27 -3.71 3.60
CA THR A 70 -7.95 -2.53 4.17
C THR A 70 -8.22 -1.48 3.10
N ASP A 71 -7.21 -1.14 2.29
CA ASP A 71 -7.33 -0.16 1.23
C ASP A 71 -8.32 -0.58 0.13
N LEU A 72 -8.25 -1.85 -0.28
CA LEU A 72 -9.19 -2.41 -1.25
C LEU A 72 -10.63 -2.37 -0.71
N GLY A 73 -10.83 -2.75 0.54
CA GLY A 73 -12.13 -2.71 1.19
C GLY A 73 -12.71 -1.30 1.22
N ALA A 74 -11.89 -0.30 1.54
CA ALA A 74 -12.31 1.11 1.57
C ALA A 74 -12.74 1.63 0.20
N LEU A 75 -11.99 1.27 -0.86
CA LEU A 75 -12.28 1.74 -2.23
C LEU A 75 -13.42 0.98 -2.91
N THR A 76 -13.81 -0.20 -2.41
CA THR A 76 -14.86 -1.06 -3.00
C THR A 76 -16.09 -1.21 -2.11
N ASP A 77 -16.17 -0.48 -0.99
CA ASP A 77 -17.24 -0.59 0.01
C ASP A 77 -17.45 -2.02 0.54
N SER A 78 -16.37 -2.80 0.59
CA SER A 78 -16.38 -4.18 1.08
C SER A 78 -15.72 -4.25 2.46
N PRO A 79 -16.39 -4.83 3.46
CA PRO A 79 -15.78 -4.96 4.79
C PRO A 79 -14.51 -5.79 4.73
N SER A 80 -13.46 -5.30 5.36
CA SER A 80 -12.18 -6.00 5.46
C SER A 80 -12.19 -6.93 6.67
N ASN A 81 -12.05 -8.22 6.42
CA ASN A 81 -11.87 -9.27 7.44
C ASN A 81 -10.41 -9.77 7.44
N ALA A 82 -9.45 -8.88 7.30
CA ALA A 82 -8.04 -9.26 7.27
C ALA A 82 -7.61 -9.90 8.60
N ILE A 83 -6.85 -10.99 8.50
CA ILE A 83 -6.22 -11.63 9.65
C ILE A 83 -5.06 -10.74 10.08
N SER A 84 -5.09 -10.29 11.34
CA SER A 84 -4.05 -9.43 11.89
C SER A 84 -2.68 -10.12 11.84
N ARG A 85 -1.75 -9.49 11.17
CA ARG A 85 -0.33 -9.82 11.17
C ARG A 85 0.43 -8.71 11.94
N ARG A 86 1.60 -9.02 12.47
CA ARG A 86 2.44 -7.97 13.06
C ARG A 86 2.80 -6.94 12.00
N GLN A 87 2.35 -5.71 12.20
CA GLN A 87 2.48 -4.62 11.25
C GLN A 87 3.62 -3.68 11.65
N MET A 88 4.19 -2.99 10.67
CA MET A 88 5.06 -1.84 10.90
C MET A 88 4.26 -0.67 11.49
N ASN A 89 4.90 0.22 12.22
CA ASN A 89 4.21 1.35 12.85
C ASN A 89 3.46 2.22 11.84
N TRP A 90 4.09 2.50 10.69
CA TRP A 90 3.45 3.31 9.66
C TRP A 90 2.26 2.61 8.99
N GLU A 91 2.32 1.29 8.81
CA GLU A 91 1.18 0.49 8.32
C GLU A 91 -0.01 0.56 9.28
N ARG A 92 0.24 0.46 10.58
CA ARG A 92 -0.80 0.60 11.61
C ARG A 92 -1.48 1.95 11.57
N HIS A 93 -0.70 3.04 11.46
CA HIS A 93 -1.25 4.39 11.36
C HIS A 93 -2.07 4.57 10.09
N HIS A 94 -1.58 4.09 8.95
CA HIS A 94 -2.33 4.09 7.69
C HIS A 94 -3.67 3.35 7.83
N ILE A 95 -3.63 2.12 8.36
CA ILE A 95 -4.84 1.30 8.56
C ILE A 95 -5.82 2.00 9.51
N GLU A 96 -5.34 2.63 10.57
CA GLU A 96 -6.18 3.40 11.49
C GLU A 96 -6.88 4.56 10.79
N VAL A 97 -6.16 5.34 9.96
CA VAL A 97 -6.74 6.41 9.15
C VAL A 97 -7.86 5.88 8.27
N VAL A 98 -7.57 4.83 7.50
CA VAL A 98 -8.53 4.26 6.54
C VAL A 98 -9.76 3.67 7.25
N ARG A 99 -9.57 2.92 8.32
CA ARG A 99 -10.68 2.36 9.11
C ARG A 99 -11.56 3.43 9.74
N THR A 100 -10.96 4.51 10.23
CA THR A 100 -11.70 5.65 10.78
C THR A 100 -12.54 6.33 9.70
N ALA A 101 -12.00 6.47 8.49
CA ALA A 101 -12.73 7.01 7.35
C ALA A 101 -13.89 6.11 6.90
N VAL A 102 -13.65 4.80 6.81
CA VAL A 102 -14.67 3.79 6.44
C VAL A 102 -15.82 3.74 7.48
N ALA A 103 -15.49 3.95 8.75
CA ALA A 103 -16.50 4.05 9.81
C ALA A 103 -17.36 5.33 9.74
N GLY A 104 -17.09 6.22 8.78
CA GLY A 104 -17.83 7.47 8.57
C GLY A 104 -17.32 8.65 9.41
N ASN A 105 -16.31 8.47 10.24
CA ASN A 105 -15.72 9.55 11.04
C ASN A 105 -14.67 10.33 10.24
N LEU A 106 -15.12 10.99 9.18
CA LEU A 106 -14.27 11.62 8.17
C LEU A 106 -13.48 12.83 8.71
N GLY A 107 -14.01 13.55 9.67
CA GLY A 107 -13.29 14.63 10.36
C GLY A 107 -12.10 14.09 11.13
N ARG A 108 -12.29 13.07 11.94
CA ARG A 108 -11.22 12.42 12.70
C ARG A 108 -10.21 11.74 11.77
N ALA A 109 -10.67 11.12 10.69
CA ALA A 109 -9.80 10.51 9.68
C ALA A 109 -8.87 11.55 9.02
N ALA A 110 -9.37 12.76 8.75
CA ALA A 110 -8.56 13.83 8.21
C ALA A 110 -7.47 14.29 9.21
N ASP A 111 -7.81 14.40 10.50
CA ASP A 111 -6.83 14.76 11.54
C ASP A 111 -5.75 13.67 11.68
N LEU A 112 -6.15 12.39 11.74
CA LEU A 112 -5.22 11.27 11.78
C LEU A 112 -4.34 11.22 10.52
N LEU A 113 -4.89 11.53 9.35
CA LEU A 113 -4.13 11.60 8.11
C LEU A 113 -3.06 12.69 8.17
N ARG A 114 -3.37 13.89 8.71
CA ARG A 114 -2.38 14.97 8.89
C ARG A 114 -1.25 14.52 9.82
N GLU A 115 -1.59 13.89 10.94
CA GLU A 115 -0.61 13.33 11.89
C GLU A 115 0.26 12.26 11.21
N HIS A 116 -0.36 11.37 10.43
CA HIS A 116 0.33 10.33 9.67
C HIS A 116 1.30 10.93 8.66
N LEU A 117 0.85 11.87 7.83
CA LEU A 117 1.69 12.52 6.83
C LEU A 117 2.83 13.34 7.45
N ALA A 118 2.62 13.96 8.62
CA ALA A 118 3.69 14.64 9.36
C ALA A 118 4.80 13.66 9.79
N SER A 119 4.44 12.40 10.07
CA SER A 119 5.38 11.35 10.47
C SER A 119 6.09 10.68 9.28
N VAL A 120 5.36 10.38 8.20
CA VAL A 120 5.87 9.58 7.07
C VAL A 120 6.23 10.39 5.83
N GLY A 121 5.79 11.65 5.74
CA GLY A 121 6.04 12.57 4.64
C GLY A 121 5.07 12.40 3.47
N CYS A 122 4.79 11.20 3.03
CA CYS A 122 3.89 10.93 1.91
C CYS A 122 3.22 9.58 2.02
N ASP A 123 1.92 9.54 1.75
CA ASP A 123 1.14 8.31 1.61
C ASP A 123 0.01 8.52 0.60
N PRO A 124 0.27 8.26 -0.70
CA PRO A 124 -0.68 8.56 -1.77
C PRO A 124 -2.00 7.80 -1.66
N LEU A 125 -1.98 6.55 -1.17
CA LEU A 125 -3.18 5.74 -1.03
C LEU A 125 -4.05 6.21 0.13
N ALA A 126 -3.49 6.51 1.29
CA ALA A 126 -4.23 7.07 2.41
C ALA A 126 -4.91 8.39 2.01
N LEU A 127 -4.18 9.29 1.34
CA LEU A 127 -4.73 10.54 0.80
C LEU A 127 -5.89 10.30 -0.16
N ARG A 128 -5.71 9.42 -1.13
CA ARG A 128 -6.73 9.09 -2.13
C ARG A 128 -7.98 8.53 -1.47
N ILE A 129 -7.84 7.58 -0.54
CA ILE A 129 -8.96 6.93 0.12
C ILE A 129 -9.77 7.94 0.93
N VAL A 130 -9.11 8.75 1.75
CA VAL A 130 -9.81 9.75 2.57
C VAL A 130 -10.50 10.79 1.69
N ALA A 131 -9.84 11.28 0.63
CA ALA A 131 -10.43 12.23 -0.33
C ALA A 131 -11.65 11.62 -1.04
N GLU A 132 -11.56 10.39 -1.51
CA GLU A 132 -12.65 9.67 -2.19
C GLU A 132 -13.86 9.49 -1.26
N LEU A 133 -13.65 9.07 -0.02
CA LEU A 133 -14.73 8.87 0.95
C LEU A 133 -15.37 10.20 1.37
N ARG A 134 -14.59 11.26 1.52
CA ARG A 134 -15.12 12.61 1.79
C ARG A 134 -15.96 13.12 0.62
N GLN A 135 -15.50 12.95 -0.60
CA GLN A 135 -16.23 13.34 -1.81
C GLN A 135 -17.57 12.59 -1.92
N ARG A 136 -17.58 11.27 -1.69
CA ARG A 136 -18.82 10.47 -1.67
C ARG A 136 -19.80 10.91 -0.59
N ALA A 137 -19.30 11.40 0.54
CA ALA A 137 -20.11 11.95 1.62
C ALA A 137 -20.57 13.40 1.38
N GLY A 138 -20.21 14.01 0.25
CA GLY A 138 -20.53 15.40 -0.07
C GLY A 138 -19.74 16.43 0.73
N MET A 139 -18.66 16.03 1.40
CA MET A 139 -17.78 16.91 2.16
C MET A 139 -16.70 17.48 1.26
N GLN A 140 -16.97 18.62 0.64
CA GLN A 140 -15.99 19.27 -0.26
C GLN A 140 -15.04 20.20 0.48
N ASP A 141 -15.43 20.70 1.65
CA ASP A 141 -14.61 21.59 2.46
C ASP A 141 -13.36 20.87 2.97
N GLY A 142 -12.18 21.47 2.73
CA GLY A 142 -10.90 20.93 3.17
C GLY A 142 -10.28 19.85 2.26
N LEU A 143 -10.90 19.50 1.12
CA LEU A 143 -10.26 18.65 0.11
C LEU A 143 -9.01 19.33 -0.46
N ASP A 144 -9.06 20.64 -0.67
CA ASP A 144 -7.93 21.41 -1.19
C ASP A 144 -6.75 21.41 -0.23
N GLU A 145 -6.99 21.43 1.10
CA GLU A 145 -5.93 21.26 2.10
C GLU A 145 -5.31 19.87 2.07
N LEU A 146 -6.13 18.82 1.91
CA LEU A 146 -5.65 17.44 1.82
C LEU A 146 -4.93 17.18 0.49
N THR A 147 -5.44 17.74 -0.60
CA THR A 147 -4.85 17.61 -1.93
C THR A 147 -3.70 18.58 -2.18
N GLY A 148 -3.64 19.71 -1.49
CA GLY A 148 -2.52 20.65 -1.53
C GLY A 148 -1.18 20.05 -1.07
N HIS A 149 -1.23 18.96 -0.31
CA HIS A 149 -0.05 18.16 0.05
C HIS A 149 0.37 17.15 -1.04
N LEU A 150 -0.44 16.90 -2.06
CA LEU A 150 -0.16 15.95 -3.15
C LEU A 150 1.10 16.27 -3.97
N PRO A 151 1.48 17.55 -4.22
CA PRO A 151 2.71 17.82 -4.97
C PRO A 151 3.98 17.27 -4.31
N ALA A 152 4.00 17.17 -2.99
CA ALA A 152 5.11 16.60 -2.22
C ALA A 152 5.15 15.06 -2.31
N CYS A 153 4.08 14.43 -2.79
CA CYS A 153 3.89 12.99 -2.86
C CYS A 153 4.21 12.37 -4.23
N HIS A 154 4.65 13.16 -5.19
CA HIS A 154 5.09 12.58 -6.47
C HIS A 154 6.46 11.92 -6.30
N PRO A 155 6.61 10.64 -6.72
CA PRO A 155 7.92 10.03 -6.74
C PRO A 155 8.85 10.89 -7.57
N VAL A 156 10.00 11.18 -7.02
CA VAL A 156 11.09 11.82 -7.79
C VAL A 156 11.37 10.91 -8.98
N ARG A 157 11.11 11.43 -10.17
CA ARG A 157 11.41 10.74 -11.43
C ARG A 157 12.90 10.57 -11.61
#